data_2e00d7bc356baa8866feb7b4a6fd9b02
#
_entry.id   2e00d7bc356baa8866feb7b4a6fd9b02
#
_cell.length_a   1.000
_cell.length_b   1.000
_cell.length_c   1.000
_cell.angle_alpha   90.00
_cell.angle_beta   90.00
_cell.angle_gamma   90.00
#
_symmetry.space_group_name_H-M   'P 1'
#
loop_
_entity.id
_entity.type
_entity.pdbx_description
1 polymer ?
#
loop_
_entity_poly.entity_id
_entity_poly.type
_entity_poly.pdbx_seq_one_letter_code
_entity_poly.pdbx_strand_id
1 'polypeptide(L)' 'MTGKERRDSIIKMISDKSPVSGGSLSKSLDVSRQIIVSDIALLRTEGYDIISTNRGYFLNSPSGATI' A
#
# COMPACT_ATOMS: atom_id res chain seq x y z
N MET A 1 12.62 -10.36 -4.18
CA MET A 1 12.09 -9.01 -3.98
C MET A 1 12.37 -8.55 -2.56
N THR A 2 12.98 -7.37 -2.42
CA THR A 2 13.26 -6.84 -1.10
C THR A 2 12.01 -6.17 -0.53
N GLY A 3 12.04 -5.89 0.78
CA GLY A 3 10.92 -5.18 1.40
C GLY A 3 10.68 -3.82 0.76
N LYS A 4 11.74 -3.13 0.40
CA LYS A 4 11.61 -1.83 -0.25
C LYS A 4 10.93 -1.96 -1.60
N GLU A 5 11.35 -2.93 -2.40
CA GLU A 5 10.74 -3.15 -3.70
C GLU A 5 9.27 -3.53 -3.56
N ARG A 6 8.96 -4.32 -2.55
CA ARG A 6 7.58 -4.72 -2.30
C ARG A 6 6.73 -3.50 -1.94
N ARG A 7 7.24 -2.63 -1.07
CA ARG A 7 6.51 -1.43 -0.68
C ARG A 7 6.33 -0.48 -1.85
N ASP A 8 7.35 -0.34 -2.70
CA ASP A 8 7.22 0.47 -3.92
C ASP A 8 6.13 -0.08 -4.82
N SER A 9 6.04 -1.40 -4.94
CA SER A 9 4.99 -2.03 -5.74
C SER A 9 3.61 -1.77 -5.14
N ILE A 10 3.50 -1.83 -3.82
CA ILE A 10 2.24 -1.54 -3.15
C ILE A 10 1.80 -0.10 -3.48
N ILE A 11 2.71 0.85 -3.37
CA ILE A 11 2.39 2.25 -3.66
C ILE A 11 1.90 2.40 -5.10
N LYS A 12 2.56 1.75 -6.04
CA LYS A 12 2.13 1.84 -7.43
C LYS A 12 0.74 1.27 -7.63
N MET A 13 0.44 0.16 -6.95
CA MET A 13 -0.86 -0.48 -7.12
C MET A 13 -1.98 0.34 -6.49
N ILE A 14 -1.74 0.94 -5.33
CA ILE A 14 -2.78 1.69 -4.65
C ILE A 14 -2.85 3.15 -5.05
N SER A 15 -1.90 3.62 -5.84
CA SER A 15 -1.95 5.00 -6.33
C SER A 15 -2.91 5.15 -7.50
N ASP A 16 -3.36 4.04 -8.05
CA ASP A 16 -4.43 4.06 -9.02
C ASP A 16 -5.71 4.54 -8.32
N LYS A 17 -6.69 4.95 -9.09
CA LYS A 17 -7.91 5.52 -8.51
C LYS A 17 -8.80 4.51 -7.82
N SER A 18 -8.59 3.24 -8.08
CA SER A 18 -9.41 2.19 -7.49
C SER A 18 -8.73 1.60 -6.27
N PRO A 19 -9.48 1.37 -5.19
CA PRO A 19 -8.90 0.71 -4.04
C PRO A 19 -8.47 -0.71 -4.37
N VAL A 20 -7.40 -1.16 -3.72
CA VAL A 20 -6.88 -2.52 -3.92
C VAL A 20 -6.92 -3.23 -2.56
N SER A 21 -7.56 -4.38 -2.51
CA SER A 21 -7.71 -5.10 -1.26
C SER A 21 -6.37 -5.68 -0.81
N GLY A 22 -6.25 -5.87 0.51
CA GLY A 22 -5.06 -6.52 1.06
C GLY A 22 -4.85 -7.91 0.47
N GLY A 23 -5.95 -8.62 0.20
CA GLY A 23 -5.85 -9.93 -0.44
C GLY A 23 -5.29 -9.84 -1.85
N SER A 24 -5.71 -8.85 -2.61
CA SER A 24 -5.17 -8.64 -3.95
C SER A 24 -3.68 -8.31 -3.89
N LEU A 25 -3.29 -7.45 -2.95
CA LEU A 25 -1.88 -7.09 -2.80
C LEU A 25 -1.05 -8.31 -2.42
N SER A 26 -1.52 -9.10 -1.47
CA SER A 26 -0.77 -10.28 -1.04
C SER A 26 -0.63 -11.29 -2.17
N LYS A 27 -1.67 -11.44 -2.96
CA LYS A 27 -1.65 -12.39 -4.07
C LYS A 27 -0.71 -11.91 -5.16
N SER A 28 -0.79 -10.64 -5.50
CA SER A 28 0.06 -10.08 -6.55
C SER A 28 1.54 -10.10 -6.18
N LEU A 29 1.84 -9.93 -4.91
CA LEU A 29 3.22 -9.87 -4.44
C LEU A 29 3.71 -11.18 -3.84
N ASP A 30 2.84 -12.18 -3.80
CA ASP A 30 3.17 -13.52 -3.31
C ASP A 30 3.68 -13.49 -1.87
N VAL A 31 2.97 -12.76 -1.03
CA VAL A 31 3.28 -12.69 0.40
C VAL A 31 1.98 -12.82 1.19
N SER A 32 2.09 -12.99 2.50
CA SER A 32 0.89 -13.10 3.32
C SER A 32 0.23 -11.74 3.51
N ARG A 33 -1.04 -11.75 3.85
CA ARG A 33 -1.75 -10.49 4.12
C ARG A 33 -1.14 -9.76 5.30
N GLN A 34 -0.62 -10.50 6.28
CA GLN A 34 -0.01 -9.89 7.43
C GLN A 34 1.20 -9.05 7.04
N ILE A 35 1.96 -9.53 6.06
CA ILE A 35 3.09 -8.76 5.54
C ILE A 35 2.59 -7.49 4.87
N ILE A 36 1.50 -7.57 4.13
CA ILE A 36 0.93 -6.38 3.52
C ILE A 36 0.51 -5.37 4.58
N VAL A 37 -0.15 -5.82 5.63
CA VAL A 37 -0.56 -4.92 6.72
C VAL A 37 0.65 -4.24 7.35
N SER A 38 1.73 -5.00 7.57
CA SER A 38 2.96 -4.43 8.13
C SER A 38 3.58 -3.40 7.19
N ASP A 39 3.60 -3.71 5.90
CA ASP A 39 4.15 -2.77 4.92
C ASP A 39 3.33 -1.49 4.84
N ILE A 40 2.00 -1.61 4.89
CA ILE A 40 1.13 -0.44 4.89
C ILE A 40 1.44 0.44 6.10
N ALA A 41 1.62 -0.17 7.28
CA ALA A 41 1.95 0.58 8.47
C ALA A 41 3.27 1.32 8.33
N LEU A 42 4.27 0.66 7.75
CA LEU A 42 5.56 1.30 7.51
C LEU A 42 5.44 2.46 6.55
N LEU A 43 4.68 2.28 5.48
CA LEU A 43 4.49 3.35 4.50
C LEU A 43 3.81 4.55 5.13
N ARG A 44 2.86 4.33 6.02
CA ARG A 44 2.22 5.44 6.72
C ARG A 44 3.23 6.22 7.56
N THR A 45 4.16 5.53 8.19
CA THR A 45 5.18 6.22 8.98
C THR A 45 6.14 7.01 8.11
N GLU A 46 6.24 6.66 6.84
CA GLU A 46 7.08 7.38 5.90
C GLU A 46 6.38 8.57 5.25
N GLY A 47 5.14 8.80 5.62
CA GLY A 47 4.43 9.97 5.14
C GLY A 47 3.38 9.73 4.08
N TYR A 48 3.19 8.49 3.68
CA TYR A 48 2.15 8.17 2.70
C TYR A 48 0.79 8.16 3.38
N ASP A 49 -0.15 8.84 2.77
CA ASP A 49 -1.51 8.90 3.31
C ASP A 49 -2.36 7.79 2.71
N ILE A 50 -2.27 6.63 3.32
CA ILE A 50 -2.96 5.44 2.83
C ILE A 50 -4.27 5.27 3.58
N ILE A 51 -5.36 5.24 2.81
CA ILE A 51 -6.71 5.12 3.36
C ILE A 51 -7.17 3.67 3.25
N SER A 52 -7.75 3.19 4.33
CA SER A 52 -8.30 1.83 4.37
C SER A 52 -9.82 1.94 4.24
N THR A 53 -10.37 1.26 3.26
CA THR A 53 -11.82 1.27 3.02
C THR A 53 -12.35 -0.15 2.95
N ASN A 54 -13.66 -0.27 2.84
CA ASN A 54 -14.31 -1.57 2.66
C ASN A 54 -13.84 -2.26 1.39
N ARG A 55 -13.40 -1.50 0.40
CA ARG A 55 -12.97 -2.06 -0.86
C ARG A 55 -11.47 -2.32 -0.90
N GLY A 56 -10.72 -1.78 0.04
CA GLY A 56 -9.28 -1.98 0.08
C GLY A 56 -8.56 -0.70 0.41
N TYR A 57 -7.28 -0.68 0.09
CA TYR A 57 -6.43 0.46 0.37
C TYR A 57 -6.29 1.33 -0.88
N PHE A 58 -6.19 2.63 -0.67
CA PHE A 58 -5.80 3.51 -1.76
C PHE A 58 -4.94 4.65 -1.21
N LEU A 59 -4.12 5.21 -2.08
CA LEU A 59 -3.23 6.29 -1.70
C LEU A 59 -3.96 7.60 -1.93
N ASN A 60 -4.22 8.31 -0.85
CA ASN A 60 -4.96 9.55 -0.92
C ASN A 60 -4.09 10.68 -1.44
N SER A 61 -2.84 10.69 -1.02
CA SER A 61 -1.95 11.78 -1.38
C SER A 61 -0.59 11.19 -1.67
N PRO A 62 -0.05 11.40 -2.88
CA PRO A 62 1.23 10.83 -3.22
C PRO A 62 2.35 11.50 -2.45
N SER A 63 3.20 10.66 -1.92
CA SER A 63 4.45 11.08 -1.33
C SER A 63 4.38 12.33 -0.51
N GLY A 64 3.49 12.38 0.38
CA GLY A 64 3.55 13.39 1.37
C GLY A 64 3.64 14.77 0.88
N ALA A 65 3.11 15.01 -0.17
CA ALA A 65 3.10 16.32 -0.63
C ALA A 65 2.31 17.10 0.28
N THR A 66 2.71 17.56 1.21
CA THR A 66 1.95 18.32 1.98
C THR A 66 2.12 19.56 1.85
N ILE A 67 1.79 20.17 1.88
CA ILE A 67 1.87 21.36 1.91
C ILE A 67 1.98 21.72 1.93
#